data_d09019f1498194591ffc8deefd0d1b09
#
_entry.id   d09019f1498194591ffc8deefd0d1b09
#
_cell.length_a   1.000
_cell.length_b   1.000
_cell.length_c   1.000
_cell.angle_alpha   90.00
_cell.angle_beta   90.00
_cell.angle_gamma   90.00
#
_symmetry.space_group_name_H-M   'P 1'
#
loop_
_entity.id
_entity.type
_entity.pdbx_description
1 polymer ?
#
loop_
_entity_poly.entity_id
_entity_poly.type
_entity_poly.pdbx_seq_one_letter_code
_entity_poly.pdbx_strand_id
1 'polypeptide(L)'
;MSEQIETVRRMVNAYNTGKTDDVEEFIHPEYLNPGAMEHYQDLLGPEAFALAVKWLRMTFSEEVFLDEIGYEENRNWVRARLVLYGRQVGNLVSMPATGRRFSGEQIHLIRLVDGKIRDHRDWPDYLGTYRQLGEPWPEGDGWRP
;
A
#
# COMPACT_ATOMS: atom_id res chain seq x y z
N MET A 1 -10.68 8.32 -19.54
CA MET A 1 -10.20 7.35 -18.57
C MET A 1 -11.34 6.43 -18.18
N SER A 2 -11.07 5.14 -18.06
CA SER A 2 -12.11 4.16 -17.79
C SER A 2 -12.68 4.28 -16.38
N GLU A 3 -13.88 3.73 -16.17
CA GLU A 3 -14.49 3.67 -14.85
C GLU A 3 -13.66 2.84 -13.89
N GLN A 4 -13.04 1.75 -14.36
CA GLN A 4 -12.21 0.89 -13.52
C GLN A 4 -10.97 1.65 -13.01
N ILE A 5 -10.31 2.38 -13.88
CA ILE A 5 -9.15 3.19 -13.49
C ILE A 5 -9.58 4.28 -12.50
N GLU A 6 -10.72 4.93 -12.74
CA GLU A 6 -11.24 5.93 -11.79
C GLU A 6 -11.53 5.33 -10.43
N THR A 7 -12.05 4.10 -10.39
CA THR A 7 -12.28 3.39 -9.13
C THR A 7 -10.96 3.12 -8.40
N VAL A 8 -9.93 2.69 -9.13
CA VAL A 8 -8.59 2.47 -8.55
C VAL A 8 -8.00 3.79 -8.05
N ARG A 9 -8.22 4.88 -8.77
CA ARG A 9 -7.77 6.20 -8.32
C ARG A 9 -8.43 6.64 -7.02
N ARG A 10 -9.66 6.24 -6.77
CA ARG A 10 -10.32 6.48 -5.47
C ARG A 10 -9.57 5.76 -4.34
N MET A 11 -9.09 4.54 -4.61
CA MET A 11 -8.25 3.80 -3.66
C MET A 11 -6.96 4.56 -3.37
N VAL A 12 -6.27 5.02 -4.39
CA VAL A 12 -5.03 5.80 -4.24
C VAL A 12 -5.29 7.06 -3.44
N ASN A 13 -6.38 7.75 -3.75
CA ASN A 13 -6.77 8.97 -3.04
C ASN A 13 -7.04 8.73 -1.55
N ALA A 14 -7.63 7.59 -1.21
CA ALA A 14 -7.86 7.23 0.19
C ALA A 14 -6.54 7.09 0.96
N TYR A 15 -5.54 6.45 0.37
CA TYR A 15 -4.19 6.39 0.96
C TYR A 15 -3.61 7.79 1.14
N ASN A 16 -3.76 8.65 0.15
CA ASN A 16 -3.16 9.99 0.16
C ASN A 16 -3.83 10.96 1.14
N THR A 17 -5.12 10.80 1.38
CA THR A 17 -5.89 11.70 2.25
C THR A 17 -6.14 11.13 3.64
N GLY A 18 -6.11 9.81 3.78
CA GLY A 18 -6.52 9.12 4.99
C GLY A 18 -8.03 9.04 5.19
N LYS A 19 -8.81 9.51 4.22
CA LYS A 19 -10.28 9.46 4.29
C LYS A 19 -10.80 8.09 3.91
N THR A 20 -11.53 7.47 4.82
CA THR A 20 -12.08 6.11 4.64
C THR A 20 -13.58 6.04 4.89
N ASP A 21 -14.26 7.15 5.01
CA ASP A 21 -15.69 7.21 5.26
C ASP A 21 -16.56 6.77 4.08
N ASP A 22 -16.01 6.80 2.86
CA ASP A 22 -16.71 6.44 1.63
C ASP A 22 -16.17 5.15 0.97
N VAL A 23 -15.32 4.40 1.65
CA VAL A 23 -14.66 3.23 1.04
C VAL A 23 -15.64 2.13 0.59
N GLU A 24 -16.81 2.05 1.21
CA GLU A 24 -17.84 1.09 0.81
C GLU A 24 -18.35 1.30 -0.61
N GLU A 25 -18.17 2.50 -1.15
CA GLU A 25 -18.59 2.80 -2.52
C GLU A 25 -17.69 2.18 -3.57
N PHE A 26 -16.42 1.91 -3.25
CA PHE A 26 -15.45 1.38 -4.23
C PHE A 26 -14.70 0.14 -3.76
N ILE A 27 -14.84 -0.28 -2.52
CA ILE A 27 -14.25 -1.52 -1.99
C ILE A 27 -15.34 -2.57 -1.85
N HIS A 28 -15.09 -3.73 -2.47
CA HIS A 28 -16.01 -4.87 -2.45
C HIS A 28 -16.13 -5.44 -1.03
N PRO A 29 -17.31 -5.95 -0.62
CA PRO A 29 -17.46 -6.57 0.70
C PRO A 29 -16.51 -7.74 0.98
N GLU A 30 -16.02 -8.39 -0.07
CA GLU A 30 -15.05 -9.49 0.04
C GLU A 30 -13.62 -9.08 -0.33
N TYR A 31 -13.31 -7.78 -0.28
CA TYR A 31 -11.96 -7.29 -0.56
C TYR A 31 -10.91 -8.04 0.26
N LEU A 32 -9.83 -8.44 -0.41
CA LEU A 32 -8.73 -9.16 0.20
C LEU A 32 -7.40 -8.66 -0.37
N ASN A 33 -6.44 -8.41 0.51
CA ASN A 33 -5.05 -8.19 0.15
C ASN A 33 -4.17 -9.22 0.87
N PRO A 34 -3.75 -10.31 0.18
CA PRO A 34 -2.94 -11.35 0.80
C PRO A 34 -1.58 -10.88 1.31
N GLY A 35 -1.07 -9.76 0.77
CA GLY A 35 0.19 -9.16 1.21
C GLY A 35 0.06 -8.25 2.42
N ALA A 36 -1.12 -8.09 2.99
CA ALA A 36 -1.34 -7.26 4.16
C ALA A 36 -0.56 -7.77 5.38
N MET A 37 -0.33 -6.89 6.35
CA MET A 37 0.30 -7.25 7.61
C MET A 37 -0.42 -8.46 8.24
N GLU A 38 0.36 -9.35 8.85
CA GLU A 38 -0.14 -10.63 9.35
C GLU A 38 -1.43 -10.52 10.16
N HIS A 39 -1.52 -9.53 11.03
CA HIS A 39 -2.69 -9.33 11.87
C HIS A 39 -3.91 -8.75 11.13
N TYR A 40 -3.77 -8.41 9.85
CA TYR A 40 -4.86 -7.94 9.00
C TYR A 40 -5.27 -8.95 7.92
N GLN A 41 -4.53 -10.05 7.80
CA GLN A 41 -4.76 -11.02 6.70
C GLN A 41 -6.12 -11.70 6.75
N ASP A 42 -6.70 -11.83 7.94
CA ASP A 42 -8.00 -12.47 8.13
C ASP A 42 -9.18 -11.50 7.96
N LEU A 43 -8.90 -10.22 7.75
CA LEU A 43 -9.93 -9.22 7.57
C LEU A 43 -10.31 -9.10 6.11
N LEU A 44 -11.60 -8.88 5.87
CA LEU A 44 -12.17 -8.71 4.55
C LEU A 44 -12.93 -7.40 4.44
N GLY A 45 -13.08 -6.94 3.19
CA GLY A 45 -13.97 -5.85 2.85
C GLY A 45 -13.46 -4.46 3.20
N PRO A 46 -14.36 -3.47 3.22
CA PRO A 46 -14.02 -2.07 3.47
C PRO A 46 -13.25 -1.85 4.77
N GLU A 47 -13.54 -2.60 5.82
CA GLU A 47 -12.83 -2.51 7.10
C GLU A 47 -11.35 -2.87 6.93
N ALA A 48 -11.06 -3.94 6.21
CA ALA A 48 -9.67 -4.35 5.94
C ALA A 48 -8.91 -3.27 5.19
N PHE A 49 -9.54 -2.67 4.19
CA PHE A 49 -8.93 -1.59 3.43
C PHE A 49 -8.68 -0.35 4.29
N ALA A 50 -9.67 0.03 5.10
CA ALA A 50 -9.53 1.21 5.99
C ALA A 50 -8.38 1.02 6.98
N LEU A 51 -8.19 -0.19 7.51
CA LEU A 51 -7.07 -0.50 8.39
C LEU A 51 -5.73 -0.43 7.66
N ALA A 52 -5.68 -0.87 6.40
CA ALA A 52 -4.48 -0.76 5.58
C ALA A 52 -4.08 0.70 5.34
N VAL A 53 -5.04 1.57 5.06
CA VAL A 53 -4.82 3.01 4.93
C VAL A 53 -4.24 3.59 6.22
N LYS A 54 -4.86 3.25 7.34
CA LYS A 54 -4.41 3.71 8.66
C LYS A 54 -2.99 3.24 8.95
N TRP A 55 -2.70 1.97 8.70
CA TRP A 55 -1.37 1.40 8.92
C TRP A 55 -0.30 2.13 8.10
N LEU A 56 -0.58 2.37 6.81
CA LEU A 56 0.36 3.04 5.93
C LEU A 56 0.71 4.44 6.46
N ARG A 57 -0.29 5.20 6.86
CA ARG A 57 -0.10 6.57 7.35
C ARG A 57 0.52 6.62 8.74
N MET A 58 0.29 5.63 9.58
CA MET A 58 0.95 5.52 10.88
C MET A 58 2.43 5.13 10.75
N THR A 59 2.75 4.33 9.74
CA THR A 59 4.12 3.86 9.50
C THR A 59 4.96 4.94 8.80
N PHE A 60 4.40 5.59 7.80
CA PHE A 60 5.12 6.52 6.92
C PHE A 60 4.71 7.98 7.07
N SER A 61 4.00 8.30 8.15
CA SER A 61 3.52 9.63 8.51
C SER A 61 2.45 10.20 7.57
N GLU A 62 1.97 11.39 7.89
CA GLU A 62 1.04 12.15 7.04
C GLU A 62 1.72 12.68 5.77
N GLU A 63 3.05 12.56 5.67
CA GLU A 63 3.80 12.91 4.46
C GLU A 63 3.65 11.85 3.37
N VAL A 64 2.99 10.71 3.67
CA VAL A 64 2.79 9.65 2.70
C VAL A 64 2.03 10.15 1.47
N PHE A 65 2.55 9.82 0.31
CA PHE A 65 1.94 10.19 -0.96
C PHE A 65 2.26 9.12 -2.01
N LEU A 66 1.21 8.58 -2.60
CA LEU A 66 1.32 7.68 -3.75
C LEU A 66 1.14 8.52 -5.01
N ASP A 67 2.22 8.66 -5.78
CA ASP A 67 2.23 9.40 -7.04
C ASP A 67 1.93 8.44 -8.20
N GLU A 68 0.99 8.84 -9.05
CA GLU A 68 0.53 8.02 -10.17
C GLU A 68 1.51 8.10 -11.33
N ILE A 69 2.10 6.94 -11.70
CA ILE A 69 2.98 6.84 -12.88
C ILE A 69 2.16 6.43 -14.09
N GLY A 70 1.30 5.43 -13.93
CA GLY A 70 0.45 4.97 -15.02
C GLY A 70 -0.47 3.82 -14.64
N TYR A 71 -1.45 3.59 -15.48
CA TYR A 71 -2.44 2.53 -15.32
C TYR A 71 -2.59 1.76 -16.64
N GLU A 72 -2.77 0.46 -16.52
CA GLU A 72 -3.07 -0.42 -17.63
C GLU A 72 -4.25 -1.30 -17.27
N GLU A 73 -5.10 -1.60 -18.23
CA GLU A 73 -6.26 -2.46 -18.02
C GLU A 73 -6.21 -3.71 -18.89
N ASN A 74 -6.71 -4.81 -18.35
CA ASN A 74 -6.99 -6.02 -19.10
C ASN A 74 -8.23 -6.68 -18.49
N ARG A 75 -9.36 -6.61 -19.19
CA ARG A 75 -10.66 -7.09 -18.70
C ARG A 75 -11.03 -6.37 -17.40
N ASN A 76 -11.22 -7.12 -16.30
CA ASN A 76 -11.53 -6.54 -14.99
C ASN A 76 -10.29 -6.38 -14.07
N TRP A 77 -9.11 -6.46 -14.66
CA TRP A 77 -7.84 -6.21 -13.97
C TRP A 77 -7.29 -4.84 -14.31
N VAL A 78 -6.77 -4.17 -13.29
CA VAL A 78 -6.02 -2.91 -13.46
C VAL A 78 -4.65 -3.10 -12.82
N ARG A 79 -3.61 -2.74 -13.57
CA ARG A 79 -2.25 -2.66 -13.05
C ARG A 79 -1.92 -1.19 -12.86
N ALA A 80 -1.61 -0.80 -11.63
CA ALA A 80 -1.21 0.56 -11.29
C ALA A 80 0.28 0.59 -10.96
N ARG A 81 0.99 1.54 -11.56
CA ARG A 81 2.37 1.84 -11.19
C ARG A 81 2.38 3.15 -10.43
N LEU A 82 2.90 3.11 -9.23
CA LEU A 82 2.88 4.24 -8.29
C LEU A 82 4.28 4.42 -7.71
N VAL A 83 4.58 5.63 -7.25
CA VAL A 83 5.75 5.88 -6.41
C VAL A 83 5.27 6.29 -5.04
N LEU A 84 5.67 5.54 -4.03
CA LEU A 84 5.38 5.88 -2.64
C LEU A 84 6.45 6.82 -2.11
N TYR A 85 6.04 7.95 -1.57
CA TYR A 85 6.86 8.88 -0.80
C TYR A 85 6.40 8.86 0.64
N GLY A 86 7.34 8.99 1.58
CA GLY A 86 6.96 9.06 2.98
C GLY A 86 8.16 9.32 3.89
N ARG A 87 7.85 9.48 5.18
CA ARG A 87 8.84 9.53 6.26
C ARG A 87 8.53 8.40 7.22
N GLN A 88 9.47 7.52 7.46
CA GLN A 88 9.27 6.39 8.36
C GLN A 88 9.24 6.85 9.82
N VAL A 89 8.06 6.84 10.41
CA VAL A 89 7.84 7.21 11.81
C VAL A 89 7.35 6.05 12.67
N GLY A 90 6.91 4.96 12.03
CA GLY A 90 6.53 3.71 12.70
C GLY A 90 7.46 2.57 12.31
N ASN A 91 7.39 1.47 13.03
CA ASN A 91 8.19 0.29 12.72
C ASN A 91 7.76 -0.32 11.37
N LEU A 92 8.73 -0.65 10.54
CA LEU A 92 8.51 -1.36 9.28
C LEU A 92 9.07 -2.77 9.42
N VAL A 93 8.17 -3.75 9.62
CA VAL A 93 8.54 -5.14 9.92
C VAL A 93 9.47 -5.16 11.16
N SER A 94 10.73 -5.55 11.00
CA SER A 94 11.70 -5.58 12.08
C SER A 94 12.55 -4.31 12.19
N MET A 95 12.35 -3.34 11.29
CA MET A 95 13.12 -2.10 11.29
C MET A 95 12.45 -1.05 12.16
N PRO A 96 13.11 -0.58 13.24
CA PRO A 96 12.59 0.51 14.04
C PRO A 96 12.46 1.80 13.24
N ALA A 97 11.60 2.70 13.70
CA ALA A 97 11.41 3.99 13.07
C ALA A 97 12.71 4.78 12.98
N THR A 98 13.07 5.24 11.78
CA THR A 98 14.29 5.98 11.52
C THR A 98 14.09 7.48 11.44
N GLY A 99 12.85 7.93 11.22
CA GLY A 99 12.52 9.32 10.94
C GLY A 99 12.97 9.81 9.56
N ARG A 100 13.48 8.91 8.72
CA ARG A 100 14.00 9.27 7.41
C ARG A 100 12.91 9.31 6.35
N ARG A 101 13.09 10.19 5.38
CA ARG A 101 12.27 10.21 4.16
C ARG A 101 12.81 9.20 3.17
N PHE A 102 11.89 8.69 2.35
CA PHE A 102 12.24 7.74 1.29
C PHE A 102 11.24 7.84 0.15
N SER A 103 11.58 7.21 -0.96
CA SER A 103 10.64 6.94 -2.05
C SER A 103 10.92 5.57 -2.64
N GLY A 104 9.86 4.93 -3.14
CA GLY A 104 10.00 3.62 -3.76
C GLY A 104 8.88 3.35 -4.74
N GLU A 105 9.23 2.75 -5.87
CA GLU A 105 8.24 2.35 -6.87
C GLU A 105 7.45 1.15 -6.37
N GLN A 106 6.16 1.15 -6.67
CA GLN A 106 5.25 0.04 -6.37
C GLN A 106 4.44 -0.33 -7.59
N ILE A 107 4.18 -1.62 -7.72
CA ILE A 107 3.23 -2.14 -8.70
C ILE A 107 2.06 -2.73 -7.94
N HIS A 108 0.87 -2.30 -8.29
CA HIS A 108 -0.37 -2.83 -7.72
C HIS A 108 -1.15 -3.55 -8.80
N LEU A 109 -1.64 -4.74 -8.51
CA LEU A 109 -2.52 -5.51 -9.38
C LEU A 109 -3.87 -5.63 -8.70
N ILE A 110 -4.90 -5.16 -9.37
CA ILE A 110 -6.22 -4.97 -8.77
C ILE A 110 -7.27 -5.58 -9.68
N ARG A 111 -8.14 -6.40 -9.11
CA ARG A 111 -9.29 -6.95 -9.84
C ARG A 111 -10.58 -6.35 -9.29
N LEU A 112 -11.43 -5.91 -10.20
CA LEU A 112 -12.74 -5.38 -9.85
C LEU A 112 -13.81 -6.43 -10.11
N VAL A 113 -14.79 -6.51 -9.21
CA VAL A 113 -15.97 -7.35 -9.31
C VAL A 113 -17.17 -6.49 -8.95
N ASP A 114 -18.19 -6.49 -9.80
CA ASP A 114 -19.38 -5.64 -9.61
C ASP A 114 -19.02 -4.15 -9.45
N GLY A 115 -17.99 -3.70 -10.17
CA GLY A 115 -17.55 -2.30 -10.16
C GLY A 115 -16.77 -1.89 -8.92
N LYS A 116 -16.42 -2.85 -8.06
CA LYS A 116 -15.68 -2.58 -6.81
C LYS A 116 -14.41 -3.40 -6.74
N ILE A 117 -13.42 -2.87 -6.01
CA ILE A 117 -12.12 -3.51 -5.84
C ILE A 117 -12.27 -4.70 -4.90
N ARG A 118 -11.97 -5.90 -5.40
CA ARG A 118 -12.06 -7.15 -4.65
C ARG A 118 -10.71 -7.77 -4.35
N ASP A 119 -9.86 -7.92 -5.35
CA ASP A 119 -8.53 -8.52 -5.16
C ASP A 119 -7.47 -7.44 -5.36
N HIS A 120 -6.53 -7.41 -4.44
CA HIS A 120 -5.48 -6.42 -4.44
C HIS A 120 -4.16 -7.06 -4.02
N ARG A 121 -3.14 -6.90 -4.85
CA ARG A 121 -1.77 -7.32 -4.56
C ARG A 121 -0.83 -6.17 -4.89
N ASP A 122 0.25 -6.06 -4.14
CA ASP A 122 1.25 -5.04 -4.40
C ASP A 122 2.67 -5.57 -4.22
N TRP A 123 3.57 -5.01 -5.00
CA TRP A 123 4.99 -5.31 -4.95
C TRP A 123 5.75 -4.00 -4.74
N PRO A 124 6.05 -3.65 -3.49
CA PRO A 124 6.88 -2.48 -3.18
C PRO A 124 8.35 -2.79 -3.43
N ASP A 125 9.14 -1.73 -3.65
CA ASP A 125 10.60 -1.83 -3.71
C ASP A 125 11.16 -1.90 -2.29
N TYR A 126 11.14 -3.06 -1.69
CA TYR A 126 11.65 -3.27 -0.34
C TYR A 126 13.15 -2.97 -0.22
N LEU A 127 13.93 -3.42 -1.20
CA LEU A 127 15.38 -3.25 -1.14
C LEU A 127 15.76 -1.77 -1.19
N GLY A 128 15.20 -1.01 -2.12
CA GLY A 128 15.44 0.42 -2.23
C GLY A 128 14.98 1.17 -1.00
N THR A 129 13.83 0.78 -0.44
CA THR A 129 13.29 1.38 0.77
C THR A 129 14.22 1.17 1.96
N TYR A 130 14.66 -0.06 2.18
CA TYR A 130 15.59 -0.37 3.28
C TYR A 130 16.92 0.36 3.15
N ARG A 131 17.46 0.47 1.95
CA ARG A 131 18.70 1.20 1.72
C ARG A 131 18.57 2.68 2.08
N GLN A 132 17.47 3.30 1.71
CA GLN A 132 17.20 4.72 2.00
C GLN A 132 16.99 4.97 3.49
N LEU A 133 16.33 4.04 4.18
CA LEU A 133 16.06 4.14 5.60
C LEU A 133 17.29 3.82 6.47
N GLY A 134 18.39 3.40 5.85
CA GLY A 134 19.59 3.05 6.58
C GLY A 134 19.47 1.69 7.23
N GLU A 135 19.27 0.67 6.41
CA GLU A 135 19.14 -0.72 6.83
C GLU A 135 20.07 -1.05 8.01
N PRO A 136 19.52 -1.46 9.17
CA PRO A 136 20.36 -1.72 10.32
C PRO A 136 21.17 -2.99 10.13
N TRP A 137 22.43 -2.92 10.48
CA TRP A 137 23.26 -4.12 10.55
C TRP A 137 22.92 -4.90 11.82
N PRO A 138 22.82 -6.22 11.72
CA PRO A 138 22.66 -7.04 12.91
C PRO A 138 23.85 -6.84 13.84
N GLU A 139 23.60 -6.81 15.14
CA GLU A 139 24.65 -6.70 16.12
C GLU A 139 25.38 -8.02 16.32
N GLY A 140 26.68 -7.93 16.61
CA GLY A 140 27.53 -9.09 16.86
C GLY A 140 27.58 -10.03 15.67
N ASP A 141 27.50 -11.33 15.93
CA ASP A 141 27.55 -12.40 14.94
C ASP A 141 26.16 -12.84 14.45
N GLY A 142 25.14 -12.08 14.76
CA GLY A 142 23.76 -12.47 14.48
C GLY A 142 23.41 -12.58 13.02
N TRP A 143 24.23 -12.00 12.13
CA TRP A 143 23.97 -12.02 10.71
C TRP A 143 25.12 -12.65 9.94
N ARG A 144 24.75 -13.49 8.96
CA ARG A 144 25.72 -14.08 8.03
C ARG A 144 25.14 -14.00 6.62
N PRO A 145 25.96 -13.57 5.64
CA PRO A 145 25.55 -13.58 4.26
C PRO A 145 25.35 -14.99 3.73
#